data_841a5676c4b257452d98a0e075f2980e
#
_entry.id   841a5676c4b257452d98a0e075f2980e
#
_cell.length_a   1.000
_cell.length_b   1.000
_cell.length_c   1.000
_cell.angle_alpha   90.00
_cell.angle_beta   90.00
_cell.angle_gamma   90.00
#
_symmetry.space_group_name_H-M   'P 1'
#
loop_
_entity.id
_entity.type
_entity.pdbx_description
1 polymer ?
#
loop_
_entity_poly.entity_id
_entity_poly.type
_entity_poly.pdbx_seq_one_letter_code
_entity_poly.pdbx_strand_id
1 'polypeptide(L)'
;SSIAYKEVQKLVTYTFGLLDCIIEKDEMGKPFFQKHIDYDLSISHTDGLVAVAVGKNHKIGIDVEKIHKVSTTIINKYYSKSEKKALSRNRVNTELIETKIWTMKEAYSKCLGTGLNRDLLMWDTYSRKGIVMETQIYKEYVITVCRMIESM
;
A
#
# COMPACT_ATOMS: atom_id res chain seq x y z
N SER A 1 -5.94 1.05 15.59
CA SER A 1 -5.60 2.39 15.10
C SER A 1 -4.77 3.21 16.09
N SER A 2 -5.01 3.12 17.42
CA SER A 2 -4.19 3.88 18.38
C SER A 2 -2.71 3.49 18.34
N ILE A 3 -2.41 2.20 18.12
CA ILE A 3 -1.03 1.72 17.96
C ILE A 3 -0.42 2.30 16.69
N ALA A 4 -1.14 2.25 15.58
CA ALA A 4 -0.68 2.81 14.31
C ALA A 4 -0.40 4.30 14.42
N TYR A 5 -1.28 5.07 15.04
CA TYR A 5 -1.10 6.51 15.22
C TYR A 5 0.10 6.85 16.10
N LYS A 6 0.35 6.07 17.16
CA LYS A 6 1.56 6.21 17.98
C LYS A 6 2.82 5.94 17.16
N GLU A 7 2.81 4.93 16.32
CA GLU A 7 3.95 4.63 15.44
C GLU A 7 4.18 5.75 14.41
N VAL A 8 3.12 6.29 13.83
CA VAL A 8 3.23 7.47 12.94
C VAL A 8 3.86 8.64 13.68
N GLN A 9 3.39 8.94 14.90
CA GLN A 9 3.93 10.07 15.68
C GLN A 9 5.42 9.88 15.98
N LYS A 10 5.82 8.68 16.37
CA LYS A 10 7.25 8.36 16.61
C LYS A 10 8.07 8.57 15.34
N LEU A 11 7.57 8.06 14.22
CA LEU A 11 8.25 8.14 12.93
C LEU A 11 8.46 9.60 12.48
N VAL A 12 7.40 10.42 12.52
CA VAL A 12 7.48 11.81 12.08
C VAL A 12 8.28 12.68 13.04
N THR A 13 8.25 12.39 14.33
CA THR A 13 9.10 13.08 15.32
C THR A 13 10.57 12.77 15.07
N TYR A 14 10.90 11.48 14.92
CA TYR A 14 12.27 11.03 14.71
C TYR A 14 12.83 11.53 13.35
N THR A 15 12.03 11.41 12.29
CA THR A 15 12.51 11.67 10.93
C THR A 15 12.46 13.16 10.55
N PHE A 16 11.40 13.86 10.96
CA PHE A 16 11.11 15.23 10.51
C PHE A 16 11.04 16.25 11.64
N GLY A 17 11.16 15.82 12.89
CA GLY A 17 11.05 16.72 14.04
C GLY A 17 9.65 17.25 14.30
N LEU A 18 8.61 16.63 13.75
CA LEU A 18 7.24 17.06 13.94
C LEU A 18 6.70 16.55 15.28
N LEU A 19 6.12 17.47 16.07
CA LEU A 19 5.56 17.16 17.38
C LEU A 19 4.03 17.32 17.33
N ASP A 20 3.34 16.51 18.13
CA ASP A 20 1.89 16.64 18.37
C ASP A 20 1.05 16.68 17.09
N CYS A 21 1.35 15.81 16.15
CA CYS A 21 0.60 15.71 14.91
C CYS A 21 -0.79 15.11 15.15
N ILE A 22 -1.81 15.83 14.68
CA ILE A 22 -3.21 15.36 14.73
C ILE A 22 -3.51 14.63 13.42
N ILE A 23 -3.96 13.39 13.54
CA ILE A 23 -4.31 12.54 12.41
C ILE A 23 -5.83 12.44 12.32
N GLU A 24 -6.37 12.73 11.16
CA GLU A 24 -7.79 12.58 10.83
C GLU A 24 -7.94 11.63 9.64
N LYS A 25 -9.15 11.21 9.34
CA LYS A 25 -9.47 10.40 8.15
C LYS A 25 -10.33 11.20 7.20
N ASP A 26 -10.05 11.07 5.91
CA ASP A 26 -10.89 11.67 4.87
C ASP A 26 -12.16 10.83 4.61
N GLU A 27 -12.99 11.24 3.66
CA GLU A 27 -14.23 10.56 3.31
C GLU A 27 -14.03 9.11 2.85
N MET A 28 -12.88 8.82 2.25
CA MET A 28 -12.52 7.47 1.79
C MET A 28 -11.83 6.64 2.87
N GLY A 29 -11.65 7.20 4.07
CA GLY A 29 -10.99 6.53 5.18
C GLY A 29 -9.47 6.63 5.18
N LYS A 30 -8.88 7.40 4.27
CA LYS A 30 -7.42 7.60 4.23
C LYS A 30 -7.03 8.55 5.37
N PRO A 31 -6.04 8.19 6.21
CA PRO A 31 -5.56 9.09 7.25
C PRO A 31 -4.75 10.24 6.63
N PHE A 32 -4.83 11.40 7.26
CA PHE A 32 -4.05 12.59 6.88
C PHE A 32 -3.71 13.42 8.10
N PHE A 33 -2.66 14.25 7.99
CA PHE A 33 -2.28 15.20 9.03
C PHE A 33 -3.10 16.46 8.91
N GLN A 34 -3.73 16.89 10.00
CA GLN A 34 -4.61 18.06 10.02
C GLN A 34 -3.91 19.35 9.57
N LYS A 35 -2.65 19.55 9.96
CA LYS A 35 -1.92 20.80 9.73
C LYS A 35 -0.68 20.70 8.83
N HIS A 36 -0.33 19.53 8.38
CA HIS A 36 0.90 19.31 7.61
C HIS A 36 0.57 18.75 6.24
N ILE A 37 0.06 19.63 5.36
CA ILE A 37 -0.45 19.24 4.04
C ILE A 37 0.63 18.75 3.07
N ASP A 38 1.89 19.08 3.32
CA ASP A 38 3.03 18.60 2.54
C ASP A 38 3.47 17.18 2.91
N TYR A 39 2.89 16.61 3.96
CA TYR A 39 3.12 15.23 4.36
C TYR A 39 1.90 14.38 4.07
N ASP A 40 2.14 13.22 3.50
CA ASP A 40 1.12 12.20 3.28
C ASP A 40 1.43 10.98 4.14
N LEU A 41 0.42 10.25 4.57
CA LEU A 41 0.63 9.05 5.35
C LEU A 41 -0.29 7.93 4.90
N SER A 42 0.14 6.72 5.14
CA SER A 42 -0.63 5.52 4.87
C SER A 42 -0.41 4.51 5.99
N ILE A 43 -1.44 3.79 6.32
CA ILE A 43 -1.45 2.80 7.40
C ILE A 43 -2.04 1.50 6.86
N SER A 44 -1.42 0.39 7.21
CA SER A 44 -1.96 -0.93 6.95
C SER A 44 -1.76 -1.81 8.16
N HIS A 45 -2.67 -2.71 8.38
CA HIS A 45 -2.53 -3.71 9.44
C HIS A 45 -3.10 -5.05 8.97
N THR A 46 -2.50 -6.10 9.44
CA THR A 46 -2.99 -7.45 9.31
C THR A 46 -2.79 -8.15 10.66
N ASP A 47 -3.18 -9.38 10.76
CA ASP A 47 -3.00 -10.12 12.01
C ASP A 47 -1.51 -10.20 12.38
N GLY A 48 -1.15 -9.60 13.53
CA GLY A 48 0.20 -9.63 14.09
C GLY A 48 1.15 -8.55 13.57
N LEU A 49 0.72 -7.65 12.66
CA LEU A 49 1.61 -6.61 12.14
C LEU A 49 0.87 -5.33 11.78
N VAL A 50 1.44 -4.21 12.20
CA VAL A 50 1.03 -2.86 11.78
C VAL A 50 2.18 -2.24 10.98
N ALA A 51 1.86 -1.62 9.86
CA ALA A 51 2.83 -0.94 9.01
C ALA A 51 2.35 0.49 8.74
N VAL A 52 3.27 1.44 8.82
CA VAL A 52 2.99 2.84 8.57
C VAL A 52 4.02 3.42 7.60
N ALA A 53 3.60 4.35 6.77
CA ALA A 53 4.48 5.06 5.84
C ALA A 53 4.13 6.53 5.83
N VAL A 54 5.15 7.39 5.76
CA VAL A 54 5.00 8.83 5.65
C VAL A 54 5.84 9.32 4.49
N GLY A 55 5.25 10.13 3.63
CA GLY A 55 5.94 10.77 2.51
C GLY A 55 5.88 12.29 2.66
N LYS A 56 6.97 12.96 2.29
CA LYS A 56 7.04 14.42 2.22
C LYS A 56 7.03 14.85 0.76
N ASN A 57 6.07 15.73 0.41
CA ASN A 57 5.90 16.27 -0.94
C ASN A 57 5.54 15.23 -2.01
N HIS A 58 5.00 14.08 -1.60
CA HIS A 58 4.47 13.08 -2.53
C HIS A 58 3.41 12.22 -1.85
N LYS A 59 2.54 11.66 -2.64
CA LYS A 59 1.56 10.68 -2.14
C LYS A 59 2.22 9.34 -1.86
N ILE A 60 1.75 8.67 -0.82
CA ILE A 60 2.28 7.38 -0.38
C ILE A 60 1.15 6.42 -0.03
N GLY A 61 1.38 5.14 -0.29
CA GLY A 61 0.50 4.06 0.13
C GLY A 61 1.31 2.88 0.63
N ILE A 62 0.86 2.23 1.67
CA ILE A 62 1.49 1.01 2.20
C ILE A 62 0.43 -0.06 2.39
N ASP A 63 0.78 -1.29 2.05
CA ASP A 63 -0.04 -2.44 2.37
C ASP A 63 0.80 -3.58 2.90
N VAL A 64 0.24 -4.32 3.84
CA VAL A 64 0.85 -5.51 4.43
C VAL A 64 -0.15 -6.66 4.44
N GLU A 65 0.28 -7.82 3.97
CA GLU A 65 -0.53 -9.02 3.92
C GLU A 65 0.28 -10.23 4.39
N LYS A 66 -0.35 -11.13 5.13
CA LYS A 66 0.21 -12.47 5.30
C LYS A 66 0.21 -13.18 3.97
N ILE A 67 1.27 -13.95 3.69
CA ILE A 67 1.31 -14.80 2.50
C ILE A 67 0.18 -15.81 2.57
N HIS A 68 -0.72 -15.76 1.61
CA HIS A 68 -1.89 -16.63 1.55
C HIS A 68 -2.39 -16.78 0.12
N LYS A 69 -3.26 -17.75 -0.09
CA LYS A 69 -3.94 -17.90 -1.38
C LYS A 69 -5.00 -16.80 -1.50
N VAL A 70 -4.86 -15.95 -2.51
CA VAL A 70 -5.86 -14.91 -2.81
C VAL A 70 -7.08 -15.57 -3.44
N SER A 71 -8.29 -15.12 -3.05
CA SER A 71 -9.51 -15.72 -3.56
C SER A 71 -9.63 -15.56 -5.08
N THR A 72 -10.20 -16.57 -5.73
CA THR A 72 -10.45 -16.56 -7.18
C THR A 72 -11.32 -15.39 -7.59
N THR A 73 -12.27 -14.99 -6.76
CA THR A 73 -13.14 -13.84 -6.99
C THR A 73 -12.33 -12.55 -7.10
N ILE A 74 -11.39 -12.34 -6.19
CA ILE A 74 -10.49 -11.15 -6.20
C ILE A 74 -9.60 -11.19 -7.45
N ILE A 75 -8.99 -12.33 -7.73
CA ILE A 75 -8.12 -12.49 -8.91
C ILE A 75 -8.89 -12.19 -10.19
N ASN A 76 -10.08 -12.74 -10.33
CA ASN A 76 -10.90 -12.51 -11.54
C ASN A 76 -11.36 -11.06 -11.68
N LYS A 77 -11.58 -10.37 -10.56
CA LYS A 77 -12.10 -9.00 -10.56
C LYS A 77 -10.99 -7.96 -10.75
N TYR A 78 -9.82 -8.15 -10.16
CA TYR A 78 -8.81 -7.11 -10.04
C TYR A 78 -7.48 -7.40 -10.73
N TYR A 79 -7.17 -8.64 -11.08
CA TYR A 79 -5.89 -8.97 -11.70
C TYR A 79 -5.97 -8.79 -13.22
N SER A 80 -4.93 -8.17 -13.79
CA SER A 80 -4.81 -7.99 -15.23
C SER A 80 -4.52 -9.32 -15.95
N LYS A 81 -4.63 -9.31 -17.27
CA LYS A 81 -4.29 -10.50 -18.09
C LYS A 81 -2.84 -10.90 -17.92
N SER A 82 -1.92 -9.94 -17.88
CA SER A 82 -0.48 -10.22 -17.69
C SER A 82 -0.20 -10.77 -16.30
N GLU A 83 -0.88 -10.28 -15.27
CA GLU A 83 -0.77 -10.80 -13.91
C GLU A 83 -1.29 -12.23 -13.82
N LYS A 84 -2.46 -12.49 -14.38
CA LYS A 84 -3.02 -13.86 -14.44
C LYS A 84 -2.08 -14.81 -15.20
N LYS A 85 -1.46 -14.34 -16.26
CA LYS A 85 -0.49 -15.12 -17.05
C LYS A 85 0.76 -15.44 -16.22
N ALA A 86 1.24 -14.46 -15.44
CA ALA A 86 2.36 -14.68 -14.53
C ALA A 86 2.04 -15.76 -13.49
N LEU A 87 0.83 -15.77 -12.94
CA LEU A 87 0.38 -16.80 -12.01
C LEU A 87 0.35 -18.19 -12.67
N SER A 88 -0.13 -18.29 -13.90
CA SER A 88 -0.22 -19.56 -14.61
C SER A 88 1.13 -20.15 -14.97
N ARG A 89 2.16 -19.33 -15.11
CA ARG A 89 3.53 -19.75 -15.43
C ARG A 89 4.31 -20.23 -14.21
N ASN A 90 3.92 -19.81 -13.02
CA ASN A 90 4.60 -20.13 -11.77
C ASN A 90 3.81 -21.19 -11.00
N ARG A 91 4.28 -22.45 -11.08
CA ARG A 91 3.63 -23.56 -10.38
C ARG A 91 4.14 -23.76 -8.95
N VAL A 92 5.21 -23.03 -8.59
CA VAL A 92 5.82 -23.06 -7.26
C VAL A 92 5.69 -21.66 -6.65
N ASN A 93 5.34 -21.57 -5.37
CA ASN A 93 5.16 -20.30 -4.65
C ASN A 93 4.06 -19.40 -5.26
N THR A 94 3.00 -19.99 -5.79
CA THR A 94 1.87 -19.24 -6.38
C THR A 94 1.24 -18.30 -5.36
N GLU A 95 1.09 -18.74 -4.12
CA GLU A 95 0.52 -17.90 -3.04
C GLU A 95 1.36 -16.65 -2.78
N LEU A 96 2.68 -16.76 -2.82
CA LEU A 96 3.57 -15.62 -2.67
C LEU A 96 3.37 -14.61 -3.80
N ILE A 97 3.27 -15.06 -5.04
CA ILE A 97 3.06 -14.20 -6.20
C ILE A 97 1.67 -13.56 -6.15
N GLU A 98 0.66 -14.34 -5.82
CA GLU A 98 -0.70 -13.82 -5.63
C GLU A 98 -0.73 -12.71 -4.58
N THR A 99 -0.10 -12.95 -3.43
CA THR A 99 -0.05 -11.98 -2.33
C THR A 99 0.74 -10.73 -2.71
N LYS A 100 1.87 -10.89 -3.41
CA LYS A 100 2.66 -9.74 -3.89
C LYS A 100 1.83 -8.83 -4.81
N ILE A 101 1.14 -9.40 -5.78
CA ILE A 101 0.30 -8.64 -6.71
C ILE A 101 -0.81 -7.94 -5.94
N TRP A 102 -1.45 -8.62 -5.01
CA TRP A 102 -2.52 -8.04 -4.21
C TRP A 102 -2.03 -6.86 -3.35
N THR A 103 -0.91 -7.02 -2.65
CA THR A 103 -0.33 -5.93 -1.85
C THR A 103 0.06 -4.73 -2.72
N MET A 104 0.55 -4.96 -3.93
CA MET A 104 0.88 -3.88 -4.87
C MET A 104 -0.38 -3.09 -5.27
N LYS A 105 -1.48 -3.78 -5.56
CA LYS A 105 -2.75 -3.14 -5.92
C LYS A 105 -3.33 -2.36 -4.74
N GLU A 106 -3.30 -2.93 -3.56
CA GLU A 106 -3.76 -2.27 -2.34
C GLU A 106 -2.91 -1.04 -2.00
N ALA A 107 -1.60 -1.16 -2.07
CA ALA A 107 -0.70 -0.03 -1.82
C ALA A 107 -0.91 1.10 -2.84
N TYR A 108 -1.11 0.75 -4.10
CA TYR A 108 -1.44 1.72 -5.16
C TYR A 108 -2.76 2.43 -4.88
N SER A 109 -3.78 1.67 -4.52
CA SER A 109 -5.10 2.20 -4.15
C SER A 109 -5.01 3.19 -2.98
N LYS A 110 -4.26 2.83 -1.93
CA LYS A 110 -4.03 3.68 -0.77
C LYS A 110 -3.25 4.94 -1.14
N CYS A 111 -2.29 4.82 -2.04
CA CYS A 111 -1.52 5.95 -2.55
C CYS A 111 -2.42 6.95 -3.28
N LEU A 112 -3.33 6.46 -4.12
CA LEU A 112 -4.30 7.30 -4.82
C LEU A 112 -5.41 7.82 -3.89
N GLY A 113 -5.71 7.13 -2.80
CA GLY A 113 -6.79 7.47 -1.88
C GLY A 113 -8.19 7.18 -2.41
N THR A 114 -8.32 6.31 -3.39
CA THR A 114 -9.60 6.01 -4.06
C THR A 114 -10.31 4.76 -3.58
N GLY A 115 -9.64 3.95 -2.75
CA GLY A 115 -10.13 2.63 -2.39
C GLY A 115 -10.07 1.66 -3.57
N LEU A 116 -10.46 0.41 -3.37
CA LEU A 116 -10.53 -0.59 -4.43
C LEU A 116 -11.72 -0.29 -5.35
N ASN A 117 -11.44 0.04 -6.60
CA ASN A 117 -12.44 0.33 -7.61
C ASN A 117 -12.08 -0.30 -8.95
N ARG A 118 -12.92 -0.07 -9.96
CA ARG A 118 -12.73 -0.64 -11.31
C ARG A 118 -11.43 -0.19 -11.97
N ASP A 119 -10.88 0.95 -11.60
CA ASP A 119 -9.64 1.46 -12.19
C ASP A 119 -8.46 0.55 -11.87
N LEU A 120 -8.51 -0.18 -10.75
CA LEU A 120 -7.49 -1.18 -10.42
C LEU A 120 -7.48 -2.36 -11.38
N LEU A 121 -8.62 -2.67 -12.03
CA LEU A 121 -8.66 -3.68 -13.11
C LEU A 121 -7.86 -3.25 -14.31
N MET A 122 -7.83 -1.95 -14.58
CA MET A 122 -7.09 -1.37 -15.70
C MET A 122 -5.63 -1.15 -15.38
N TRP A 123 -5.25 -1.14 -14.10
CA TRP A 123 -3.87 -0.97 -13.68
C TRP A 123 -3.15 -2.31 -13.60
N ASP A 124 -2.01 -2.36 -14.27
CA ASP A 124 -1.16 -3.54 -14.28
C ASP A 124 0.06 -3.28 -13.39
N THR A 125 0.36 -4.18 -12.46
CA THR A 125 1.51 -4.05 -11.56
C THR A 125 2.85 -4.03 -12.29
N TYR A 126 2.88 -4.47 -13.54
CA TYR A 126 4.06 -4.37 -14.40
C TYR A 126 4.19 -2.99 -15.07
N SER A 127 3.14 -2.18 -15.04
CA SER A 127 3.14 -0.82 -15.59
C SER A 127 3.31 0.18 -14.44
N ARG A 128 4.50 0.73 -14.29
CA ARG A 128 4.85 1.59 -13.15
C ARG A 128 5.11 3.04 -13.54
N LYS A 129 4.35 3.52 -14.52
CA LYS A 129 4.48 4.90 -14.96
C LYS A 129 4.04 5.88 -13.86
N GLY A 130 4.92 6.78 -13.48
CA GLY A 130 4.63 7.82 -12.48
C GLY A 130 4.62 7.34 -11.03
N ILE A 131 5.01 6.10 -10.77
CA ILE A 131 5.10 5.56 -9.42
C ILE A 131 6.42 4.82 -9.19
N VAL A 132 6.83 4.80 -7.94
CA VAL A 132 7.88 3.90 -7.44
C VAL A 132 7.21 2.93 -6.47
N MET A 133 7.49 1.67 -6.62
CA MET A 133 6.91 0.62 -5.80
C MET A 133 8.00 -0.31 -5.29
N GLU A 134 8.04 -0.51 -4.00
CA GLU A 134 8.99 -1.40 -3.34
C GLU A 134 8.22 -2.46 -2.57
N THR A 135 8.55 -3.72 -2.83
CA THR A 135 7.95 -4.86 -2.16
C THR A 135 9.03 -5.66 -1.46
N GLN A 136 8.82 -5.99 -0.21
CA GLN A 136 9.73 -6.81 0.57
C GLN A 136 8.97 -7.87 1.35
N ILE A 137 9.66 -8.96 1.64
CA ILE A 137 9.14 -10.03 2.48
C ILE A 137 9.75 -9.88 3.86
N TYR A 138 8.91 -9.86 4.88
CA TYR A 138 9.30 -9.85 6.28
C TYR A 138 8.58 -11.00 6.98
N LYS A 139 9.35 -12.04 7.37
CA LYS A 139 8.75 -13.27 7.93
C LYS A 139 7.69 -13.84 6.99
N GLU A 140 6.47 -14.02 7.47
CA GLU A 140 5.33 -14.53 6.70
C GLU A 140 4.50 -13.41 6.03
N TYR A 141 5.03 -12.18 6.01
CA TYR A 141 4.34 -11.01 5.48
C TYR A 141 4.98 -10.50 4.21
N VAL A 142 4.15 -9.97 3.32
CA VAL A 142 4.56 -9.16 2.18
C VAL A 142 4.19 -7.71 2.49
N ILE A 143 5.14 -6.81 2.34
CA ILE A 143 4.94 -5.37 2.59
C ILE A 143 5.26 -4.64 1.29
N THR A 144 4.32 -3.83 0.81
CA THR A 144 4.52 -3.00 -0.38
C THR A 144 4.31 -1.53 -0.03
N VAL A 145 5.26 -0.70 -0.44
CA VAL A 145 5.16 0.77 -0.38
C VAL A 145 5.09 1.30 -1.80
N CYS A 146 4.08 2.12 -2.07
CA CYS A 146 3.90 2.82 -3.33
C CYS A 146 4.00 4.31 -3.08
N ARG A 147 4.80 5.02 -3.87
CA ARG A 147 4.83 6.48 -3.86
C ARG A 147 4.69 7.02 -5.27
N MET A 148 4.01 8.15 -5.39
CA MET A 148 3.91 8.84 -6.67
C MET A 148 5.17 9.68 -6.88
N ILE A 149 5.69 9.63 -8.11
CA ILE A 149 6.75 10.53 -8.54
C ILE A 149 6.04 11.78 -9.05
N GLU A 150 6.39 12.95 -8.51
CA GLU A 150 5.87 14.20 -9.06
C GLU A 150 6.28 14.32 -10.53
N SER A 151 5.30 14.56 -11.38
CA SER A 151 5.57 14.95 -12.75
C SER A 151 6.19 16.35 -12.70
N MET A 152 7.45 16.41 -13.02
CA MET A 152 8.09 17.71 -13.25
C MET A 152 7.53 18.38 -14.48
#